data_c3a81250a569c620bcae141287f7db21
#
_entry.id   c3a81250a569c620bcae141287f7db21
#
_cell.length_a   1.000
_cell.length_b   1.000
_cell.length_c   1.000
_cell.angle_alpha   90.00
_cell.angle_beta   90.00
_cell.angle_gamma   90.00
#
_symmetry.space_group_name_H-M   'P 1'
#
loop_
_entity.id
_entity.type
_entity.pdbx_description
1 polymer ?
#
loop_
_entity_poly.entity_id
_entity_poly.type
_entity_poly.pdbx_seq_one_letter_code
_entity_poly.pdbx_strand_id
1 'polypeptide(L)'
;NWDFLETRTDTQIIDFYHVTEYLNKASEGMFPGKKDLTKKQEWLDNACHNLKHTPGTPLHLLNELKSFLETNTASADEREQLQKTITYLENNKHMMNYPEAVSQNLPIGSGVTEAACKVIVKQRLCSAGMKWKERGAAVVLSLRSLSYTTKRWYQFWKKIDRFGFPVAA
;
A
#
# COMPACT_ATOMS: atom_id res chain seq x y z
N ASN A 1 -7.09 -2.88 -10.66
CA ASN A 1 -7.32 -1.42 -10.86
C ASN A 1 -6.04 -0.59 -10.99
N TRP A 2 -4.87 -1.25 -11.10
CA TRP A 2 -3.60 -0.55 -11.30
C TRP A 2 -3.59 0.18 -12.64
N ASP A 3 -4.09 -0.42 -13.72
CA ASP A 3 -4.20 0.21 -15.06
C ASP A 3 -4.96 1.55 -15.03
N PHE A 4 -5.97 1.66 -14.16
CA PHE A 4 -6.71 2.91 -13.97
C PHE A 4 -5.86 3.97 -13.25
N LEU A 5 -5.02 3.57 -12.30
CA LEU A 5 -4.17 4.47 -11.52
C LEU A 5 -2.94 4.89 -12.32
N GLU A 6 -2.39 3.99 -13.14
CA GLU A 6 -1.17 4.22 -13.92
C GLU A 6 -1.25 5.47 -14.81
N THR A 7 -2.42 5.72 -15.37
CA THR A 7 -2.66 6.92 -16.20
C THR A 7 -2.95 8.20 -15.42
N ARG A 8 -3.01 8.15 -14.07
CA ARG A 8 -3.48 9.26 -13.20
C ARG A 8 -2.55 9.58 -12.04
N THR A 9 -1.47 8.81 -11.87
CA THR A 9 -0.51 8.98 -10.79
C THR A 9 0.91 8.93 -11.35
N ASP A 10 1.75 9.82 -10.87
CA ASP A 10 3.17 9.88 -11.26
C ASP A 10 4.00 8.83 -10.51
N THR A 11 3.52 8.40 -9.34
CA THR A 11 4.22 7.45 -8.47
C THR A 11 3.24 6.41 -7.94
N GLN A 12 3.61 5.14 -8.07
CA GLN A 12 2.87 4.01 -7.52
C GLN A 12 3.75 3.28 -6.51
N ILE A 13 3.23 3.12 -5.30
CA ILE A 13 3.94 2.44 -4.21
C ILE A 13 2.99 1.41 -3.61
N ILE A 14 3.48 0.17 -3.49
CA ILE A 14 2.75 -0.87 -2.77
C ILE A 14 2.96 -0.67 -1.26
N ASP A 15 1.99 -1.09 -0.46
CA ASP A 15 2.04 -0.95 1.00
C ASP A 15 3.27 -1.65 1.59
N PHE A 16 4.14 -0.87 2.25
CA PHE A 16 5.35 -1.35 2.90
C PHE A 16 5.08 -2.40 3.97
N TYR A 17 4.05 -2.19 4.78
CA TYR A 17 3.71 -3.12 5.86
C TYR A 17 3.23 -4.46 5.31
N HIS A 18 2.51 -4.45 4.19
CA HIS A 18 2.11 -5.68 3.53
C HIS A 18 3.31 -6.46 2.96
N VAL A 19 4.30 -5.76 2.42
CA VAL A 19 5.58 -6.39 2.01
C VAL A 19 6.30 -7.01 3.21
N THR A 20 6.33 -6.30 4.35
CA THR A 20 6.99 -6.84 5.56
C THR A 20 6.30 -8.10 6.10
N GLU A 21 5.00 -8.28 5.90
CA GLU A 21 4.31 -9.54 6.22
C GLU A 21 4.82 -10.71 5.37
N TYR A 22 5.08 -10.49 4.08
CA TYR A 22 5.68 -11.50 3.21
C TYR A 22 7.12 -11.82 3.63
N LEU A 23 7.91 -10.79 3.97
CA LEU A 23 9.27 -10.99 4.49
C LEU A 23 9.28 -11.76 5.81
N ASN A 24 8.32 -11.52 6.70
CA ASN A 24 8.19 -12.30 7.93
C ASN A 24 7.91 -13.78 7.63
N LYS A 25 7.00 -14.08 6.69
CA LYS A 25 6.73 -15.46 6.26
C LYS A 25 7.98 -16.11 5.63
N ALA A 26 8.73 -15.37 4.83
CA ALA A 26 10.00 -15.86 4.28
C ALA A 26 11.01 -16.15 5.40
N SER A 27 11.13 -15.29 6.40
CA SER A 27 12.02 -15.51 7.55
C SER A 27 11.65 -16.77 8.36
N GLU A 28 10.36 -17.10 8.43
CA GLU A 28 9.88 -18.34 9.04
C GLU A 28 10.33 -19.57 8.25
N GLY A 29 10.30 -19.49 6.93
CA GLY A 29 10.79 -20.54 6.05
C GLY A 29 12.31 -20.69 6.06
N MET A 30 13.06 -19.59 6.24
CA MET A 30 14.52 -19.60 6.29
C MET A 30 15.06 -20.06 7.66
N PHE A 31 14.36 -19.77 8.74
CA PHE A 31 14.78 -19.97 10.13
C PHE A 31 13.69 -20.67 10.95
N PRO A 32 13.35 -21.95 10.64
CA PRO A 32 12.19 -22.64 11.25
C PRO A 32 12.38 -23.05 12.71
N GLY A 33 13.60 -23.02 13.22
CA GLY A 33 13.94 -23.51 14.55
C GLY A 33 13.76 -22.48 15.67
N LYS A 34 13.34 -22.93 16.87
CA LYS A 34 13.32 -22.07 18.06
C LYS A 34 14.71 -21.50 18.42
N LYS A 35 15.77 -22.18 18.03
CA LYS A 35 17.15 -21.73 18.25
C LYS A 35 17.56 -20.59 17.31
N ASP A 36 16.82 -20.40 16.23
CA ASP A 36 17.13 -19.42 15.19
C ASP A 36 16.31 -18.12 15.32
N LEU A 37 15.55 -17.97 16.41
CA LEU A 37 14.69 -16.78 16.62
C LEU A 37 15.48 -15.46 16.53
N THR A 38 16.68 -15.42 17.09
CA THR A 38 17.54 -14.23 17.03
C THR A 38 17.95 -13.93 15.58
N LYS A 39 18.42 -14.94 14.86
CA LYS A 39 18.80 -14.80 13.43
C LYS A 39 17.62 -14.39 12.56
N LYS A 40 16.45 -15.00 12.81
CA LYS A 40 15.20 -14.64 12.16
C LYS A 40 14.90 -13.15 12.34
N GLN A 41 14.93 -12.68 13.57
CA GLN A 41 14.64 -11.28 13.89
C GLN A 41 15.66 -10.33 13.28
N GLU A 42 16.95 -10.63 13.42
CA GLU A 42 18.03 -9.84 12.82
C GLU A 42 17.89 -9.75 11.29
N TRP A 43 17.60 -10.87 10.63
CA TRP A 43 17.40 -10.89 9.18
C TRP A 43 16.19 -10.02 8.79
N LEU A 44 15.05 -10.19 9.49
CA LEU A 44 13.83 -9.43 9.21
C LEU A 44 14.03 -7.93 9.43
N ASP A 45 14.66 -7.55 10.54
CA ASP A 45 14.93 -6.14 10.85
C ASP A 45 15.86 -5.50 9.81
N ASN A 46 16.92 -6.22 9.41
CA ASN A 46 17.84 -5.79 8.36
C ASN A 46 17.13 -5.69 7.00
N ALA A 47 16.33 -6.68 6.64
CA ALA A 47 15.58 -6.68 5.38
C ALA A 47 14.60 -5.50 5.32
N CYS A 48 13.84 -5.26 6.39
CA CYS A 48 12.90 -4.13 6.48
C CYS A 48 13.63 -2.78 6.48
N HIS A 49 14.73 -2.66 7.21
CA HIS A 49 15.54 -1.44 7.24
C HIS A 49 16.10 -1.12 5.84
N ASN A 50 16.73 -2.10 5.21
CA ASN A 50 17.32 -1.92 3.88
C ASN A 50 16.24 -1.65 2.82
N LEU A 51 15.10 -2.34 2.88
CA LEU A 51 13.99 -2.12 1.97
C LEU A 51 13.49 -0.68 2.02
N LYS A 52 13.48 -0.09 3.23
CA LYS A 52 13.01 1.28 3.46
C LYS A 52 14.03 2.35 3.06
N HIS A 53 15.33 2.05 3.19
CA HIS A 53 16.39 3.08 3.13
C HIS A 53 17.42 2.88 2.02
N THR A 54 17.52 1.67 1.45
CA THR A 54 18.56 1.32 0.48
C THR A 54 17.96 1.01 -0.89
N PRO A 55 18.29 1.76 -1.95
CA PRO A 55 17.84 1.46 -3.31
C PRO A 55 18.29 0.06 -3.77
N GLY A 56 17.46 -0.59 -4.60
CA GLY A 56 17.77 -1.91 -5.16
C GLY A 56 17.54 -3.10 -4.22
N THR A 57 17.16 -2.86 -2.96
CA THR A 57 16.91 -3.93 -1.98
C THR A 57 15.87 -4.97 -2.44
N PRO A 58 14.77 -4.64 -3.14
CA PRO A 58 13.83 -5.66 -3.62
C PRO A 58 14.49 -6.73 -4.49
N LEU A 59 15.41 -6.33 -5.36
CA LEU A 59 16.15 -7.25 -6.21
C LEU A 59 17.15 -8.09 -5.41
N HIS A 60 17.83 -7.48 -4.45
CA HIS A 60 18.76 -8.18 -3.55
C HIS A 60 18.04 -9.27 -2.75
N LEU A 61 16.93 -8.92 -2.08
CA LEU A 61 16.12 -9.88 -1.32
C LEU A 61 15.59 -11.01 -2.21
N LEU A 62 15.18 -10.71 -3.42
CA LEU A 62 14.70 -11.69 -4.37
C LEU A 62 15.80 -12.71 -4.75
N ASN A 63 17.01 -12.24 -5.01
CA ASN A 63 18.15 -13.10 -5.32
C ASN A 63 18.57 -13.94 -4.11
N GLU A 64 18.55 -13.35 -2.91
CA GLU A 64 18.86 -14.04 -1.66
C GLU A 64 17.88 -15.20 -1.40
N LEU A 65 16.56 -14.94 -1.52
CA LEU A 65 15.52 -15.96 -1.31
C LEU A 65 15.61 -17.08 -2.35
N LYS A 66 15.88 -16.76 -3.61
CA LYS A 66 16.09 -17.77 -4.67
C LYS A 66 17.31 -18.63 -4.38
N SER A 67 18.44 -18.01 -4.07
CA SER A 67 19.68 -18.73 -3.72
C SER A 67 19.48 -19.62 -2.50
N PHE A 68 18.72 -19.16 -1.50
CA PHE A 68 18.39 -19.98 -0.34
C PHE A 68 17.62 -21.24 -0.72
N LEU A 69 16.61 -21.14 -1.60
CA LEU A 69 15.83 -22.28 -2.09
C LEU A 69 16.66 -23.30 -2.89
N GLU A 70 17.69 -22.83 -3.58
CA GLU A 70 18.59 -23.70 -4.38
C GLU A 70 19.60 -24.43 -3.50
N THR A 71 20.09 -23.78 -2.45
CA THR A 71 21.20 -24.29 -1.63
C THR A 71 20.77 -25.05 -0.39
N ASN A 72 19.54 -24.83 0.09
CA ASN A 72 19.06 -25.39 1.35
C ASN A 72 17.93 -26.42 1.15
N THR A 73 17.94 -27.44 2.01
CA THR A 73 16.87 -28.43 2.08
C THR A 73 15.77 -27.89 2.98
N ALA A 74 14.76 -27.27 2.38
CA ALA A 74 13.56 -26.79 3.06
C ALA A 74 12.44 -27.83 2.96
N SER A 75 11.59 -27.91 3.98
CA SER A 75 10.35 -28.70 3.94
C SER A 75 9.39 -28.17 2.86
N ALA A 76 8.37 -28.95 2.53
CA ALA A 76 7.38 -28.54 1.52
C ALA A 76 6.68 -27.22 1.89
N ASP A 77 6.29 -27.06 3.17
CA ASP A 77 5.61 -25.86 3.67
C ASP A 77 6.51 -24.63 3.66
N GLU A 78 7.78 -24.78 4.11
CA GLU A 78 8.78 -23.70 4.07
C GLU A 78 9.07 -23.26 2.64
N ARG A 79 9.21 -24.20 1.73
CA ARG A 79 9.42 -23.95 0.30
C ARG A 79 8.23 -23.23 -0.32
N GLU A 80 7.00 -23.59 0.03
CA GLU A 80 5.80 -22.93 -0.43
C GLU A 80 5.75 -21.46 0.04
N GLN A 81 6.07 -21.19 1.32
CA GLN A 81 6.08 -19.82 1.87
C GLN A 81 7.14 -18.95 1.20
N LEU A 82 8.33 -19.47 0.99
CA LEU A 82 9.41 -18.78 0.29
C LEU A 82 9.02 -18.49 -1.16
N GLN A 83 8.44 -19.47 -1.87
CA GLN A 83 8.00 -19.29 -3.25
C GLN A 83 6.89 -18.25 -3.39
N LYS A 84 5.93 -18.20 -2.47
CA LYS A 84 4.90 -17.14 -2.43
C LYS A 84 5.53 -15.76 -2.28
N THR A 85 6.51 -15.63 -1.40
CA THR A 85 7.21 -14.36 -1.19
C THR A 85 8.03 -13.96 -2.42
N ILE A 86 8.75 -14.87 -3.04
CA ILE A 86 9.50 -14.65 -4.28
C ILE A 86 8.56 -14.15 -5.37
N THR A 87 7.46 -14.87 -5.61
CA THR A 87 6.47 -14.49 -6.64
C THR A 87 5.89 -13.11 -6.36
N TYR A 88 5.59 -12.81 -5.09
CA TYR A 88 5.08 -11.50 -4.69
C TYR A 88 6.09 -10.38 -4.97
N LEU A 89 7.35 -10.57 -4.59
CA LEU A 89 8.42 -9.59 -4.85
C LEU A 89 8.65 -9.41 -6.35
N GLU A 90 8.70 -10.49 -7.15
CA GLU A 90 8.87 -10.42 -8.61
C GLU A 90 7.80 -9.56 -9.28
N ASN A 91 6.57 -9.79 -8.91
CA ASN A 91 5.43 -9.10 -9.52
C ASN A 91 5.35 -7.62 -9.13
N ASN A 92 5.83 -7.26 -7.93
CA ASN A 92 5.60 -5.93 -7.35
C ASN A 92 6.87 -5.09 -7.15
N LYS A 93 8.08 -5.60 -7.45
CA LYS A 93 9.35 -4.90 -7.22
C LYS A 93 9.43 -3.50 -7.81
N HIS A 94 8.73 -3.26 -8.93
CA HIS A 94 8.69 -1.96 -9.61
C HIS A 94 7.94 -0.89 -8.81
N MET A 95 7.09 -1.30 -7.84
CA MET A 95 6.34 -0.42 -6.94
C MET A 95 6.95 -0.34 -5.53
N MET A 96 8.21 -0.78 -5.34
CA MET A 96 8.89 -0.86 -4.04
C MET A 96 10.04 0.14 -3.92
N ASN A 97 9.97 1.29 -4.58
CA ASN A 97 10.98 2.34 -4.44
C ASN A 97 10.75 3.19 -3.17
N TYR A 98 10.78 2.52 -2.02
CA TYR A 98 10.54 3.17 -0.73
C TYR A 98 11.60 4.23 -0.35
N PRO A 99 12.91 4.06 -0.64
CA PRO A 99 13.90 5.08 -0.30
C PRO A 99 13.59 6.43 -0.96
N GLU A 100 13.17 6.41 -2.20
CA GLU A 100 12.77 7.62 -2.92
C GLU A 100 11.49 8.22 -2.32
N ALA A 101 10.48 7.39 -2.05
CA ALA A 101 9.25 7.84 -1.44
C ALA A 101 9.48 8.51 -0.08
N VAL A 102 10.34 7.91 0.76
CA VAL A 102 10.70 8.47 2.07
C VAL A 102 11.43 9.80 1.90
N SER A 103 12.35 9.90 0.94
CA SER A 103 13.09 11.16 0.67
C SER A 103 12.17 12.29 0.23
N GLN A 104 11.07 11.96 -0.44
CA GLN A 104 10.05 12.91 -0.91
C GLN A 104 8.91 13.12 0.11
N ASN A 105 9.02 12.57 1.33
CA ASN A 105 7.95 12.62 2.34
C ASN A 105 6.62 12.00 1.88
N LEU A 106 6.65 11.04 0.97
CA LEU A 106 5.45 10.31 0.54
C LEU A 106 5.12 9.18 1.52
N PRO A 107 3.83 8.90 1.76
CA PRO A 107 3.43 7.77 2.60
C PRO A 107 3.79 6.45 1.90
N ILE A 108 4.42 5.54 2.64
CA ILE A 108 4.80 4.21 2.15
C ILE A 108 3.84 3.09 2.61
N GLY A 109 2.83 3.44 3.39
CA GLY A 109 1.79 2.52 3.86
C GLY A 109 0.39 2.99 3.51
N SER A 110 -0.58 2.07 3.51
CA SER A 110 -1.99 2.32 3.17
C SER A 110 -2.77 3.13 4.21
N GLY A 111 -2.18 3.42 5.37
CA GLY A 111 -2.87 4.06 6.50
C GLY A 111 -3.60 5.36 6.13
N VAL A 112 -3.01 6.19 5.25
CA VAL A 112 -3.67 7.43 4.77
C VAL A 112 -4.89 7.09 3.92
N THR A 113 -4.78 6.10 3.03
CA THR A 113 -5.89 5.65 2.17
C THR A 113 -7.00 5.01 2.99
N GLU A 114 -6.64 4.19 3.99
CA GLU A 114 -7.60 3.56 4.91
C GLU A 114 -8.33 4.60 5.75
N ALA A 115 -7.62 5.59 6.29
CA ALA A 115 -8.20 6.71 7.01
C ALA A 115 -9.15 7.51 6.11
N ALA A 116 -8.75 7.80 4.88
CA ALA A 116 -9.60 8.48 3.90
C ALA A 116 -10.84 7.66 3.57
N CYS A 117 -10.72 6.35 3.33
CA CYS A 117 -11.87 5.46 3.13
C CYS A 117 -12.81 5.44 4.34
N LYS A 118 -12.27 5.39 5.56
CA LYS A 118 -13.07 5.45 6.79
C LYS A 118 -13.84 6.78 6.88
N VAL A 119 -13.15 7.88 6.71
CA VAL A 119 -13.70 9.23 6.91
C VAL A 119 -14.61 9.63 5.75
N ILE A 120 -14.18 9.49 4.52
CA ILE A 120 -14.93 9.97 3.34
C ILE A 120 -16.12 9.04 3.02
N VAL A 121 -15.89 7.71 3.05
CA VAL A 121 -16.86 6.72 2.59
C VAL A 121 -17.65 6.13 3.76
N LYS A 122 -16.98 5.37 4.64
CA LYS A 122 -17.67 4.53 5.65
C LYS A 122 -18.53 5.35 6.60
N GLN A 123 -18.04 6.47 7.14
CA GLN A 123 -18.78 7.30 8.09
C GLN A 123 -20.06 7.89 7.52
N ARG A 124 -20.18 8.02 6.20
CA ARG A 124 -21.33 8.66 5.59
C ARG A 124 -22.21 7.73 4.77
N LEU A 125 -21.64 6.70 4.17
CA LEU A 125 -22.37 5.84 3.25
C LEU A 125 -22.65 4.44 3.79
N CYS A 126 -21.95 4.00 4.84
CA CYS A 126 -21.99 2.63 5.32
C CYS A 126 -22.60 2.46 6.73
N SER A 127 -23.40 3.43 7.20
CA SER A 127 -24.12 3.26 8.46
C SER A 127 -25.35 2.35 8.29
N ALA A 128 -25.76 1.72 9.39
CA ALA A 128 -26.91 0.80 9.39
C ALA A 128 -28.16 1.43 8.78
N GLY A 129 -28.86 0.69 7.92
CA GLY A 129 -30.08 1.13 7.26
C GLY A 129 -29.90 2.09 6.07
N MET A 130 -28.70 2.52 5.77
CA MET A 130 -28.46 3.40 4.61
C MET A 130 -28.53 2.63 3.30
N LYS A 131 -29.37 3.14 2.38
CA LYS A 131 -29.46 2.69 1.00
C LYS A 131 -29.24 3.88 0.08
N TRP A 132 -28.31 3.77 -0.83
CA TRP A 132 -27.93 4.85 -1.73
C TRP A 132 -28.19 4.45 -3.19
N LYS A 133 -28.74 5.38 -3.95
CA LYS A 133 -28.67 5.32 -5.40
C LYS A 133 -27.28 5.77 -5.83
N GLU A 134 -26.71 5.18 -6.86
CA GLU A 134 -25.36 5.47 -7.36
C GLU A 134 -25.10 6.97 -7.52
N ARG A 135 -26.00 7.68 -8.20
CA ARG A 135 -25.90 9.14 -8.40
C ARG A 135 -25.84 9.92 -7.07
N GLY A 136 -26.67 9.53 -6.09
CA GLY A 136 -26.68 10.18 -4.78
C GLY A 136 -25.40 9.93 -3.99
N ALA A 137 -24.91 8.70 -4.01
CA ALA A 137 -23.62 8.35 -3.39
C ALA A 137 -22.47 9.13 -4.02
N ALA A 138 -22.40 9.20 -5.35
CA ALA A 138 -21.36 9.94 -6.07
C ALA A 138 -21.34 11.43 -5.71
N VAL A 139 -22.50 12.08 -5.62
CA VAL A 139 -22.61 13.50 -5.22
C VAL A 139 -22.10 13.70 -3.79
N VAL A 140 -22.54 12.86 -2.85
CA VAL A 140 -22.11 12.95 -1.44
C VAL A 140 -20.60 12.73 -1.32
N LEU A 141 -20.04 11.74 -2.00
CA LEU A 141 -18.59 11.49 -1.99
C LEU A 141 -17.80 12.67 -2.56
N SER A 142 -18.27 13.24 -3.67
CA SER A 142 -17.63 14.40 -4.30
C SER A 142 -17.63 15.62 -3.35
N LEU A 143 -18.75 15.92 -2.70
CA LEU A 143 -18.83 17.02 -1.73
C LEU A 143 -17.96 16.77 -0.50
N ARG A 144 -17.91 15.53 0.02
CA ARG A 144 -17.04 15.19 1.15
C ARG A 144 -15.57 15.33 0.78
N SER A 145 -15.16 14.78 -0.34
CA SER A 145 -13.77 14.92 -0.82
C SER A 145 -13.36 16.38 -0.99
N LEU A 146 -14.29 17.20 -1.49
CA LEU A 146 -14.11 18.64 -1.64
C LEU A 146 -13.98 19.34 -0.28
N SER A 147 -14.84 19.01 0.70
CA SER A 147 -14.83 19.62 2.04
C SER A 147 -13.57 19.34 2.86
N TYR A 148 -12.90 18.19 2.61
CA TYR A 148 -11.62 17.87 3.24
C TYR A 148 -10.41 18.50 2.53
N THR A 149 -10.63 19.24 1.44
CA THR A 149 -9.57 19.93 0.70
C THR A 149 -9.76 21.44 0.82
N THR A 150 -9.16 22.07 1.83
CA THR A 150 -9.38 23.48 2.19
C THR A 150 -9.30 24.42 0.99
N LYS A 151 -8.27 24.30 0.14
CA LYS A 151 -8.09 25.13 -1.06
C LYS A 151 -9.26 24.95 -2.07
N ARG A 152 -9.65 23.70 -2.34
CA ARG A 152 -10.73 23.38 -3.28
C ARG A 152 -12.09 23.78 -2.73
N TRP A 153 -12.31 23.60 -1.42
CA TRP A 153 -13.53 24.05 -0.73
C TRP A 153 -13.74 25.54 -0.87
N TYR A 154 -12.69 26.33 -0.60
CA TYR A 154 -12.74 27.77 -0.79
C TYR A 154 -13.01 28.16 -2.26
N GLN A 155 -12.34 27.54 -3.21
CA GLN A 155 -12.55 27.79 -4.65
C GLN A 155 -13.98 27.43 -5.10
N PHE A 156 -14.55 26.38 -4.54
CA PHE A 156 -15.94 25.98 -4.82
C PHE A 156 -16.91 27.07 -4.40
N TRP A 157 -16.83 27.53 -3.17
CA TRP A 157 -17.72 28.59 -2.69
C TRP A 157 -17.52 29.89 -3.43
N LYS A 158 -16.31 30.30 -3.71
CA LYS A 158 -16.01 31.47 -4.53
C LYS A 158 -16.62 31.40 -5.94
N LYS A 159 -16.72 30.19 -6.51
CA LYS A 159 -17.44 29.97 -7.77
C LYS A 159 -18.95 30.14 -7.60
N ILE A 160 -19.54 29.60 -6.55
CA ILE A 160 -20.96 29.73 -6.26
C ILE A 160 -21.32 31.20 -6.03
N ASP A 161 -20.54 31.93 -5.25
CA ASP A 161 -20.74 33.36 -4.99
C ASP A 161 -20.69 34.19 -6.28
N ARG A 162 -19.81 33.82 -7.21
CA ARG A 162 -19.64 34.55 -8.49
C ARG A 162 -20.70 34.21 -9.54
N PHE A 163 -21.11 32.98 -9.64
CA PHE A 163 -21.92 32.47 -10.76
C PHE A 163 -23.29 31.91 -10.33
N GLY A 164 -23.59 31.86 -9.04
CA GLY A 164 -24.74 31.16 -8.51
C GLY A 164 -24.66 29.64 -8.60
N PHE A 165 -25.68 28.97 -8.08
CA PHE A 165 -25.82 27.54 -8.28
C PHE A 165 -26.26 27.25 -9.72
N PRO A 166 -25.66 26.24 -10.40
CA PRO A 166 -26.15 25.82 -11.70
C PRO A 166 -27.58 25.30 -11.55
N VAL A 167 -28.51 26.03 -12.09
CA VAL A 167 -29.92 25.60 -12.17
C VAL A 167 -30.00 24.66 -13.36
N ALA A 168 -30.42 23.41 -13.13
CA ALA A 168 -30.75 22.53 -14.25
C ALA A 168 -31.93 23.15 -15.02
N ALA A 169 -31.67 23.45 -16.29
CA ALA A 169 -32.74 23.80 -17.21
C ALA A 169 -33.60 22.59 -17.52
#